data_45c9d9de65c1f5837fde65e0c5042a1d
#
_entry.id   45c9d9de65c1f5837fde65e0c5042a1d
#
_cell.length_a   1.000
_cell.length_b   1.000
_cell.length_c   1.000
_cell.angle_alpha   90.00
_cell.angle_beta   90.00
_cell.angle_gamma   90.00
#
_symmetry.space_group_name_H-M   'P 1'
#
loop_
_entity.id
_entity.type
_entity.pdbx_description
1 polymer ?
#
loop_
_entity_poly.entity_id
_entity_poly.type
_entity_poly.pdbx_seq_one_letter_code
_entity_poly.pdbx_strand_id
1 'polypeptide(L)'
;HPIPRRQRQMCIRDRFILVFGAARRAGLKTPLSRPRIAPETKRFFALVMPGILAAGIGQINLLIGTSIATGQAGAAAWLYYADRLYQLPMGAVGVALAVALLPDLTRRIARADLAGAQSSQDLAVTLAMLLTLPAAFGLYVLAEPTVNVLFERGAFAPSDTTATAAGLRYFCFGLPAFVLVRALQPSFFARHDTR
;
A
#
# COMPACT_ATOMS: atom_id res chain seq x y z
N HIS A 1 -12.96 21.68 -7.66
CA HIS A 1 -14.06 22.01 -6.76
C HIS A 1 -13.95 21.14 -5.49
N PRO A 2 -13.72 21.72 -4.31
CA PRO A 2 -13.75 20.95 -3.08
C PRO A 2 -15.18 20.49 -2.82
N ILE A 3 -15.37 19.18 -2.72
CA ILE A 3 -16.66 18.57 -2.35
C ILE A 3 -17.05 19.11 -0.96
N PRO A 4 -18.19 19.80 -0.79
CA PRO A 4 -18.55 20.39 0.46
C PRO A 4 -18.67 19.32 1.55
N ARG A 5 -18.18 19.62 2.76
CA ARG A 5 -18.15 18.70 3.91
C ARG A 5 -19.50 18.03 4.21
N ARG A 6 -20.61 18.68 3.89
CA ARG A 6 -21.96 18.12 4.00
C ARG A 6 -22.19 16.91 3.09
N GLN A 7 -21.65 16.87 1.86
CA GLN A 7 -21.83 15.72 0.95
C GLN A 7 -21.07 14.47 1.44
N ARG A 8 -19.88 14.61 2.06
CA ARG A 8 -19.18 13.47 2.65
C ARG A 8 -19.93 12.86 3.84
N GLN A 9 -20.54 13.68 4.67
CA GLN A 9 -21.30 13.20 5.82
C GLN A 9 -22.62 12.53 5.39
N MET A 10 -23.25 12.99 4.31
CA MET A 10 -24.43 12.32 3.74
C MET A 10 -24.09 10.91 3.22
N CYS A 11 -23.01 10.73 2.46
CA CYS A 11 -22.64 9.42 1.95
C CYS A 11 -22.35 8.38 3.06
N ILE A 12 -21.71 8.78 4.16
CA ILE A 12 -21.45 7.87 5.30
C ILE A 12 -22.74 7.51 6.00
N ARG A 13 -23.62 8.49 6.23
CA ARG A 13 -24.88 8.32 6.90
C ARG A 13 -25.87 7.47 6.10
N ASP A 14 -25.95 7.68 4.77
CA ASP A 14 -26.79 6.90 3.87
C ASP A 14 -26.32 5.46 3.78
N ARG A 15 -25.01 5.24 3.70
CA ARG A 15 -24.42 3.90 3.72
C ARG A 15 -24.72 3.17 5.04
N PHE A 16 -24.66 3.87 6.16
CA PHE A 16 -24.97 3.29 7.48
C PHE A 16 -26.45 2.90 7.57
N ILE A 17 -27.36 3.75 7.08
CA ILE A 17 -28.80 3.49 7.05
C ILE A 17 -29.12 2.29 6.14
N LEU A 18 -28.51 2.22 4.95
CA LEU A 18 -28.69 1.11 4.01
C LEU A 18 -28.20 -0.22 4.58
N VAL A 19 -26.99 -0.25 5.14
CA VAL A 19 -26.42 -1.46 5.74
C VAL A 19 -27.24 -1.91 6.96
N PHE A 20 -27.66 -0.99 7.80
CA PHE A 20 -28.47 -1.30 8.97
C PHE A 20 -29.89 -1.78 8.57
N GLY A 21 -30.50 -1.16 7.55
CA GLY A 21 -31.77 -1.58 6.99
C GLY A 21 -31.70 -2.96 6.33
N ALA A 22 -30.63 -3.24 5.58
CA ALA A 22 -30.38 -4.54 4.97
C ALA A 22 -30.16 -5.64 6.04
N ALA A 23 -29.38 -5.35 7.07
CA ALA A 23 -29.13 -6.26 8.18
C ALA A 23 -30.43 -6.63 8.94
N ARG A 24 -31.31 -5.64 9.19
CA ARG A 24 -32.62 -5.90 9.79
C ARG A 24 -33.54 -6.73 8.90
N ARG A 25 -33.54 -6.47 7.57
CA ARG A 25 -34.33 -7.30 6.61
C ARG A 25 -33.82 -8.72 6.52
N ALA A 26 -32.52 -8.93 6.69
CA ALA A 26 -31.91 -10.26 6.77
C ALA A 26 -32.14 -11.00 8.09
N GLY A 27 -32.95 -10.42 9.01
CA GLY A 27 -33.26 -11.04 10.30
C GLY A 27 -32.16 -10.95 11.34
N LEU A 28 -31.08 -10.22 11.06
CA LEU A 28 -29.99 -10.00 12.00
C LEU A 28 -30.45 -9.05 13.10
N LYS A 29 -30.81 -9.60 14.25
CA LYS A 29 -31.05 -8.81 15.46
C LYS A 29 -29.68 -8.36 15.98
N THR A 30 -29.33 -7.10 15.78
CA THR A 30 -28.15 -6.48 16.42
C THR A 30 -28.61 -5.87 17.75
N PRO A 31 -28.57 -6.59 18.88
CA PRO A 31 -28.84 -6.00 20.16
C PRO A 31 -27.73 -4.98 20.43
N LEU A 32 -28.09 -3.73 20.69
CA LEU A 32 -27.17 -2.74 21.26
C LEU A 32 -26.88 -3.18 22.71
N SER A 33 -26.02 -4.16 22.86
CA SER A 33 -25.56 -4.57 24.17
C SER A 33 -24.38 -3.70 24.57
N ARG A 34 -24.27 -3.39 25.86
CA ARG A 34 -23.11 -2.67 26.39
C ARG A 34 -21.84 -3.43 26.01
N PRO A 35 -20.80 -2.75 25.52
CA PRO A 35 -19.56 -3.41 25.13
C PRO A 35 -18.99 -4.16 26.36
N ARG A 36 -19.05 -5.49 26.30
CA ARG A 36 -18.37 -6.36 27.25
C ARG A 36 -17.01 -6.72 26.65
N ILE A 37 -15.96 -6.58 27.43
CA ILE A 37 -14.63 -7.07 27.06
C ILE A 37 -14.64 -8.60 27.21
N ALA A 38 -15.18 -9.27 26.20
CA ALA A 38 -15.16 -10.71 26.10
C ALA A 38 -13.72 -11.19 25.78
N PRO A 39 -13.36 -12.43 26.11
CA PRO A 39 -12.03 -12.98 25.80
C PRO A 39 -11.69 -12.87 24.30
N GLU A 40 -12.69 -13.00 23.41
CA GLU A 40 -12.57 -12.80 21.98
C GLU A 40 -12.14 -11.36 21.63
N THR A 41 -12.67 -10.37 22.34
CA THR A 41 -12.32 -8.96 22.16
C THR A 41 -10.87 -8.70 22.56
N LYS A 42 -10.40 -9.30 23.65
CA LYS A 42 -8.98 -9.22 24.05
C LYS A 42 -8.06 -9.86 23.00
N ARG A 43 -8.45 -11.01 22.46
CA ARG A 43 -7.70 -11.70 21.40
C ARG A 43 -7.66 -10.85 20.12
N PHE A 44 -8.77 -10.21 19.76
CA PHE A 44 -8.82 -9.28 18.64
C PHE A 44 -7.83 -8.11 18.84
N PHE A 45 -7.84 -7.43 19.98
CA PHE A 45 -6.91 -6.34 20.26
C PHE A 45 -5.45 -6.82 20.28
N ALA A 46 -5.16 -7.98 20.82
CA ALA A 46 -3.82 -8.55 20.83
C ALA A 46 -3.27 -8.82 19.42
N LEU A 47 -4.15 -9.17 18.47
CA LEU A 47 -3.79 -9.39 17.07
C LEU A 47 -3.70 -8.08 16.27
N VAL A 48 -4.56 -7.11 16.58
CA VAL A 48 -4.64 -5.83 15.85
C VAL A 48 -3.56 -4.85 16.28
N MET A 49 -3.16 -4.85 17.56
CA MET A 49 -2.16 -3.90 18.10
C MET A 49 -0.82 -3.94 17.35
N PRO A 50 -0.21 -5.11 17.09
CA PRO A 50 1.01 -5.16 16.27
C PRO A 50 0.81 -4.60 14.87
N GLY A 51 -0.36 -4.86 14.25
CA GLY A 51 -0.70 -4.30 12.93
C GLY A 51 -0.85 -2.78 12.93
N ILE A 52 -1.47 -2.20 13.97
CA ILE A 52 -1.57 -0.74 14.14
C ILE A 52 -0.18 -0.12 14.33
N LEU A 53 0.68 -0.75 15.14
CA LEU A 53 2.05 -0.27 15.35
C LEU A 53 2.85 -0.31 14.04
N ALA A 54 2.77 -1.41 13.30
CA ALA A 54 3.43 -1.55 12.00
C ALA A 54 2.95 -0.51 10.98
N ALA A 55 1.63 -0.26 10.92
CA ALA A 55 1.07 0.79 10.07
C ALA A 55 1.48 2.20 10.54
N GLY A 56 1.57 2.42 11.85
CA GLY A 56 2.01 3.68 12.45
C GLY A 56 3.45 4.03 12.11
N ILE A 57 4.34 3.05 12.04
CA ILE A 57 5.74 3.27 11.65
C ILE A 57 5.83 3.91 10.26
N GLY A 58 5.03 3.45 9.30
CA GLY A 58 4.98 4.03 7.96
C GLY A 58 4.55 5.51 7.98
N GLN A 59 3.58 5.86 8.81
CA GLN A 59 3.13 7.25 8.96
C GLN A 59 4.17 8.14 9.64
N ILE A 60 4.90 7.63 10.64
CA ILE A 60 6.01 8.34 11.29
C ILE A 60 7.13 8.59 10.30
N ASN A 61 7.50 7.59 9.50
CA ASN A 61 8.50 7.74 8.46
C ASN A 61 8.11 8.82 7.43
N LEU A 62 6.84 8.85 7.01
CA LEU A 62 6.32 9.89 6.12
C LEU A 62 6.39 11.28 6.76
N LEU A 63 6.03 11.41 8.03
CA LEU A 63 6.11 12.68 8.77
C LEU A 63 7.55 13.18 8.89
N ILE A 64 8.49 12.31 9.24
CA ILE A 64 9.91 12.67 9.33
C ILE A 64 10.43 13.08 7.96
N GLY A 65 10.15 12.29 6.91
CA GLY A 65 10.58 12.60 5.55
C GLY A 65 10.03 13.93 5.05
N THR A 66 8.75 14.22 5.28
CA THR A 66 8.16 15.52 4.91
C THR A 66 8.72 16.67 5.73
N SER A 67 8.96 16.47 7.04
CA SER A 67 9.56 17.50 7.90
C SER A 67 10.97 17.88 7.43
N ILE A 68 11.78 16.90 7.03
CA ILE A 68 13.11 17.16 6.46
C ILE A 68 12.99 17.88 5.11
N ALA A 69 12.06 17.46 4.26
CA ALA A 69 11.84 18.05 2.95
C ALA A 69 11.37 19.51 3.02
N THR A 70 10.58 19.88 4.05
CA THR A 70 10.12 21.27 4.22
C THR A 70 11.25 22.26 4.57
N GLY A 71 12.42 21.76 4.97
CA GLY A 71 13.61 22.60 5.16
C GLY A 71 14.15 23.23 3.86
N GLN A 72 13.73 22.74 2.69
CA GLN A 72 14.09 23.28 1.38
C GLN A 72 12.82 23.62 0.58
N ALA A 73 12.76 24.83 0.04
CA ALA A 73 11.61 25.27 -0.75
C ALA A 73 11.42 24.36 -1.99
N GLY A 74 10.21 23.83 -2.16
CA GLY A 74 9.88 22.95 -3.28
C GLY A 74 10.16 21.45 -3.05
N ALA A 75 11.02 21.05 -2.12
CA ALA A 75 11.46 19.67 -1.96
C ALA A 75 10.30 18.69 -1.66
N ALA A 76 9.32 19.11 -0.88
CA ALA A 76 8.14 18.29 -0.61
C ALA A 76 7.32 18.00 -1.88
N ALA A 77 7.22 18.98 -2.79
CA ALA A 77 6.55 18.80 -4.07
C ALA A 77 7.34 17.86 -5.00
N TRP A 78 8.66 18.03 -5.10
CA TRP A 78 9.53 17.20 -5.92
C TRP A 78 9.46 15.73 -5.48
N LEU A 79 9.54 15.47 -4.18
CA LEU A 79 9.40 14.11 -3.63
C LEU A 79 8.00 13.53 -3.87
N TYR A 80 6.96 14.35 -3.78
CA TYR A 80 5.60 13.92 -4.06
C TYR A 80 5.43 13.45 -5.53
N TYR A 81 5.95 14.21 -6.49
CA TYR A 81 5.90 13.83 -7.91
C TYR A 81 6.76 12.60 -8.18
N ALA A 82 7.95 12.50 -7.60
CA ALA A 82 8.81 11.33 -7.71
C ALA A 82 8.12 10.07 -7.15
N ASP A 83 7.46 10.17 -5.99
CA ASP A 83 6.69 9.08 -5.38
C ASP A 83 5.53 8.61 -6.27
N ARG A 84 4.85 9.52 -6.99
CA ARG A 84 3.78 9.13 -7.92
C ARG A 84 4.29 8.26 -9.08
N LEU A 85 5.43 8.59 -9.65
CA LEU A 85 6.04 7.79 -10.71
C LEU A 85 6.54 6.45 -10.19
N TYR A 86 7.16 6.44 -9.02
CA TYR A 86 7.61 5.23 -8.35
C TYR A 86 6.46 4.26 -8.03
N GLN A 87 5.29 4.77 -7.67
CA GLN A 87 4.11 3.96 -7.36
C GLN A 87 3.56 3.20 -8.57
N LEU A 88 3.80 3.63 -9.80
CA LEU A 88 3.28 2.97 -11.00
C LEU A 88 3.80 1.53 -11.13
N PRO A 89 5.13 1.27 -11.23
CA PRO A 89 5.63 -0.10 -11.32
C PRO A 89 5.34 -0.90 -10.04
N MET A 90 5.44 -0.27 -8.86
CA MET A 90 5.13 -0.92 -7.60
C MET A 90 3.67 -1.39 -7.52
N GLY A 91 2.73 -0.56 -7.98
CA GLY A 91 1.31 -0.90 -8.02
C GLY A 91 1.00 -2.01 -8.99
N ALA A 92 1.54 -1.96 -10.21
CA ALA A 92 1.32 -2.96 -11.23
C ALA A 92 1.80 -4.36 -10.79
N VAL A 93 3.03 -4.46 -10.28
CA VAL A 93 3.59 -5.72 -9.78
C VAL A 93 2.85 -6.18 -8.51
N GLY A 94 2.55 -5.27 -7.59
CA GLY A 94 1.84 -5.59 -6.35
C GLY A 94 0.44 -6.15 -6.59
N VAL A 95 -0.33 -5.58 -7.54
CA VAL A 95 -1.65 -6.09 -7.91
C VAL A 95 -1.54 -7.46 -8.59
N ALA A 96 -0.59 -7.63 -9.52
CA ALA A 96 -0.38 -8.91 -10.19
C ALA A 96 -0.07 -10.04 -9.18
N LEU A 97 0.80 -9.78 -8.20
CA LEU A 97 1.11 -10.73 -7.14
C LEU A 97 -0.08 -11.02 -6.23
N ALA A 98 -0.83 -10.01 -5.82
CA ALA A 98 -1.99 -10.19 -4.95
C ALA A 98 -3.08 -11.04 -5.61
N VAL A 99 -3.34 -10.83 -6.91
CA VAL A 99 -4.37 -11.56 -7.64
C VAL A 99 -3.94 -12.99 -7.95
N ALA A 100 -2.69 -13.20 -8.34
CA ALA A 100 -2.20 -14.51 -8.75
C ALA A 100 -1.77 -15.39 -7.58
N LEU A 101 -1.01 -14.83 -6.63
CA LEU A 101 -0.36 -15.60 -5.57
C LEU A 101 -1.27 -15.88 -4.38
N LEU A 102 -2.00 -14.89 -3.91
CA LEU A 102 -2.73 -15.02 -2.63
C LEU A 102 -3.77 -16.16 -2.64
N PRO A 103 -4.59 -16.35 -3.69
CA PRO A 103 -5.55 -17.45 -3.73
C PRO A 103 -4.88 -18.84 -3.77
N ASP A 104 -3.78 -18.97 -4.54
CA ASP A 104 -3.07 -20.25 -4.65
C ASP A 104 -2.37 -20.61 -3.33
N LEU A 105 -1.66 -19.66 -2.74
CA LEU A 105 -1.01 -19.83 -1.45
C LEU A 105 -1.99 -20.21 -0.34
N THR A 106 -3.12 -19.53 -0.26
CA THR A 106 -4.15 -19.81 0.74
C THR A 106 -4.75 -21.22 0.58
N ARG A 107 -5.00 -21.64 -0.66
CA ARG A 107 -5.51 -23.01 -0.95
C ARG A 107 -4.50 -24.09 -0.58
N ARG A 108 -3.22 -23.90 -0.86
CA ARG A 108 -2.16 -24.86 -0.55
C ARG A 108 -1.93 -24.98 0.95
N ILE A 109 -1.92 -23.86 1.67
CA ILE A 109 -1.82 -23.84 3.14
C ILE A 109 -3.03 -24.53 3.77
N ALA A 110 -4.25 -24.26 3.27
CA ALA A 110 -5.47 -24.93 3.77
C ALA A 110 -5.46 -26.45 3.55
N ARG A 111 -4.72 -26.94 2.55
CA ARG A 111 -4.52 -28.39 2.27
C ARG A 111 -3.30 -28.98 2.99
N ALA A 112 -2.62 -28.21 3.86
CA ALA A 112 -1.35 -28.56 4.49
C ALA A 112 -0.21 -28.93 3.49
N ASP A 113 -0.31 -28.47 2.23
CA ASP A 113 0.72 -28.63 1.20
C ASP A 113 1.77 -27.52 1.37
N LEU A 114 2.64 -27.68 2.35
CA LEU A 114 3.69 -26.68 2.65
C LEU A 114 4.75 -26.60 1.56
N ALA A 115 5.08 -27.71 0.91
CA ALA A 115 6.06 -27.74 -0.18
C ALA A 115 5.52 -26.97 -1.41
N GLY A 116 4.27 -27.22 -1.78
CA GLY A 116 3.62 -26.49 -2.85
C GLY A 116 3.44 -24.99 -2.52
N ALA A 117 3.12 -24.66 -1.29
CA ALA A 117 3.03 -23.26 -0.85
C ALA A 117 4.38 -22.53 -0.96
N GLN A 118 5.48 -23.19 -0.61
CA GLN A 118 6.81 -22.65 -0.75
C GLN A 118 7.20 -22.45 -2.22
N SER A 119 6.92 -23.42 -3.07
CA SER A 119 7.17 -23.32 -4.51
C SER A 119 6.39 -22.16 -5.16
N SER A 120 5.12 -21.96 -4.77
CA SER A 120 4.32 -20.81 -5.23
C SER A 120 4.92 -19.48 -4.77
N GLN A 121 5.42 -19.41 -3.54
CA GLN A 121 6.07 -18.23 -2.99
C GLN A 121 7.37 -17.92 -3.73
N ASP A 122 8.21 -18.92 -3.99
CA ASP A 122 9.49 -18.77 -4.70
C ASP A 122 9.26 -18.28 -6.14
N LEU A 123 8.24 -18.83 -6.81
CA LEU A 123 7.84 -18.38 -8.14
C LEU A 123 7.37 -16.92 -8.12
N ALA A 124 6.59 -16.54 -7.13
CA ALA A 124 6.12 -15.16 -6.99
C ALA A 124 7.26 -14.17 -6.76
N VAL A 125 8.22 -14.50 -5.90
CA VAL A 125 9.41 -13.67 -5.66
C VAL A 125 10.24 -13.57 -6.94
N THR A 126 10.44 -14.66 -7.66
CA THR A 126 11.18 -14.69 -8.92
C THR A 126 10.51 -13.80 -9.97
N LEU A 127 9.21 -13.95 -10.19
CA LEU A 127 8.45 -13.12 -11.14
C LEU A 127 8.43 -11.65 -10.73
N ALA A 128 8.27 -11.38 -9.43
CA ALA A 128 8.32 -10.03 -8.89
C ALA A 128 9.66 -9.35 -9.20
N MET A 129 10.78 -10.03 -8.96
CA MET A 129 12.10 -9.49 -9.23
C MET A 129 12.37 -9.35 -10.74
N LEU A 130 11.95 -10.34 -11.54
CA LEU A 130 12.11 -10.31 -13.00
C LEU A 130 11.40 -9.10 -13.63
N LEU A 131 10.24 -8.70 -13.11
CA LEU A 131 9.51 -7.53 -13.60
C LEU A 131 10.04 -6.23 -12.99
N THR A 132 10.41 -6.26 -11.70
CA THR A 132 10.77 -5.05 -10.96
C THR A 132 12.15 -4.53 -11.32
N LEU A 133 13.14 -5.42 -11.52
CA LEU A 133 14.51 -5.00 -11.82
C LEU A 133 14.61 -4.22 -13.15
N PRO A 134 14.07 -4.70 -14.28
CA PRO A 134 14.10 -3.92 -15.51
C PRO A 134 13.26 -2.65 -15.42
N ALA A 135 12.12 -2.68 -14.71
CA ALA A 135 11.30 -1.49 -14.50
C ALA A 135 12.03 -0.43 -13.64
N ALA A 136 12.72 -0.84 -12.58
CA ALA A 136 13.52 0.05 -11.74
C ALA A 136 14.69 0.66 -12.52
N PHE A 137 15.39 -0.16 -13.30
CA PHE A 137 16.50 0.31 -14.13
C PHE A 137 16.02 1.24 -15.25
N GLY A 138 14.94 0.89 -15.94
CA GLY A 138 14.34 1.73 -16.98
C GLY A 138 13.90 3.09 -16.40
N LEU A 139 13.21 3.09 -15.25
CA LEU A 139 12.76 4.31 -14.59
C LEU A 139 13.95 5.15 -14.07
N TYR A 140 15.03 4.51 -13.62
CA TYR A 140 16.25 5.18 -13.20
C TYR A 140 16.92 5.93 -14.36
N VAL A 141 17.09 5.25 -15.50
CA VAL A 141 17.74 5.83 -16.69
C VAL A 141 16.86 6.91 -17.32
N LEU A 142 15.56 6.65 -17.39
CA LEU A 142 14.59 7.56 -18.01
C LEU A 142 13.96 8.55 -17.01
N ALA A 143 14.51 8.70 -15.80
CA ALA A 143 13.93 9.55 -14.76
C ALA A 143 13.71 10.98 -15.24
N GLU A 144 14.75 11.59 -15.78
CA GLU A 144 14.71 13.01 -16.21
C GLU A 144 13.79 13.24 -17.42
N PRO A 145 13.90 12.49 -18.54
CA PRO A 145 12.96 12.66 -19.65
C PRO A 145 11.51 12.32 -19.26
N THR A 146 11.30 11.39 -18.35
CA THR A 146 9.94 11.05 -17.88
C THR A 146 9.32 12.20 -17.09
N VAL A 147 10.07 12.79 -16.16
CA VAL A 147 9.62 13.94 -15.37
C VAL A 147 9.39 15.15 -16.26
N ASN A 148 10.30 15.42 -17.20
CA ASN A 148 10.20 16.52 -18.16
C ASN A 148 8.90 16.43 -18.98
N VAL A 149 8.66 15.29 -19.64
CA VAL A 149 7.49 15.10 -20.50
C VAL A 149 6.17 15.15 -19.71
N LEU A 150 6.14 14.64 -18.49
CA LEU A 150 4.91 14.55 -17.73
C LEU A 150 4.58 15.82 -16.92
N PHE A 151 5.58 16.47 -16.35
CA PHE A 151 5.36 17.52 -15.36
C PHE A 151 5.90 18.89 -15.72
N GLU A 152 6.87 19.03 -16.63
CA GLU A 152 7.49 20.33 -16.98
C GLU A 152 6.52 21.20 -17.80
N ARG A 153 5.55 21.82 -17.08
CA ARG A 153 4.52 22.69 -17.65
C ARG A 153 4.15 23.81 -16.67
N GLY A 154 3.86 24.98 -17.21
CA GLY A 154 3.38 26.11 -16.41
C GLY A 154 4.39 26.58 -15.38
N ALA A 155 4.11 26.40 -14.11
CA ALA A 155 4.98 26.83 -13.02
C ALA A 155 6.09 25.82 -12.66
N PHE A 156 6.10 24.62 -13.28
CA PHE A 156 7.12 23.60 -13.03
C PHE A 156 8.35 23.87 -13.90
N ALA A 157 9.41 24.36 -13.30
CA ALA A 157 10.63 24.80 -13.98
C ALA A 157 11.58 23.61 -14.27
N PRO A 158 12.56 23.77 -15.21
CA PRO A 158 13.59 22.77 -15.46
C PRO A 158 14.41 22.39 -14.22
N SER A 159 14.60 23.31 -13.28
CA SER A 159 15.23 23.04 -11.99
C SER A 159 14.41 22.06 -11.14
N ASP A 160 13.08 22.14 -11.20
CA ASP A 160 12.18 21.21 -10.51
C ASP A 160 12.22 19.82 -11.15
N THR A 161 12.36 19.77 -12.49
CA THR A 161 12.55 18.53 -13.24
C THR A 161 13.79 17.79 -12.77
N THR A 162 14.94 18.46 -12.70
CA THR A 162 16.20 17.88 -12.27
C THR A 162 16.14 17.40 -10.82
N ALA A 163 15.56 18.19 -9.91
CA ALA A 163 15.40 17.84 -8.50
C ALA A 163 14.46 16.66 -8.31
N THR A 164 13.31 16.64 -9.02
CA THR A 164 12.35 15.52 -8.99
C THR A 164 12.94 14.24 -9.56
N ALA A 165 13.68 14.32 -10.68
CA ALA A 165 14.36 13.19 -11.30
C ALA A 165 15.44 12.60 -10.38
N ALA A 166 16.18 13.45 -9.67
CA ALA A 166 17.14 12.98 -8.65
C ALA A 166 16.44 12.20 -7.55
N GLY A 167 15.34 12.72 -7.00
CA GLY A 167 14.52 12.01 -6.00
C GLY A 167 13.99 10.68 -6.54
N LEU A 168 13.50 10.64 -7.78
CA LEU A 168 13.01 9.42 -8.44
C LEU A 168 14.11 8.35 -8.59
N ARG A 169 15.33 8.76 -8.97
CA ARG A 169 16.47 7.83 -9.05
C ARG A 169 16.76 7.14 -7.71
N TYR A 170 16.71 7.88 -6.59
CA TYR A 170 16.86 7.28 -5.26
C TYR A 170 15.72 6.31 -4.92
N PHE A 171 14.48 6.63 -5.27
CA PHE A 171 13.35 5.71 -5.07
C PHE A 171 13.48 4.44 -5.89
N CYS A 172 14.06 4.49 -7.10
CA CYS A 172 14.29 3.30 -7.92
C CYS A 172 15.19 2.25 -7.25
N PHE A 173 16.17 2.66 -6.44
CA PHE A 173 16.97 1.73 -5.65
C PHE A 173 16.15 1.00 -4.59
N GLY A 174 15.16 1.66 -4.01
CA GLY A 174 14.26 1.06 -3.02
C GLY A 174 13.19 0.14 -3.62
N LEU A 175 12.90 0.27 -4.93
CA LEU A 175 11.80 -0.43 -5.58
C LEU A 175 11.88 -1.96 -5.44
N PRO A 176 13.03 -2.63 -5.70
CA PRO A 176 13.14 -4.07 -5.52
C PRO A 176 12.87 -4.53 -4.09
N ALA A 177 13.40 -3.80 -3.10
CA ALA A 177 13.19 -4.10 -1.69
C ALA A 177 11.71 -4.00 -1.28
N PHE A 178 11.03 -2.94 -1.72
CA PHE A 178 9.59 -2.77 -1.46
C PHE A 178 8.73 -3.85 -2.10
N VAL A 179 9.03 -4.21 -3.33
CA VAL A 179 8.30 -5.29 -4.04
C VAL A 179 8.56 -6.64 -3.38
N LEU A 180 9.80 -6.90 -2.93
CA LEU A 180 10.13 -8.11 -2.19
C LEU A 180 9.32 -8.22 -0.88
N VAL A 181 9.25 -7.15 -0.11
CA VAL A 181 8.39 -7.09 1.10
C VAL A 181 6.94 -7.40 0.74
N ARG A 182 6.40 -6.80 -0.33
CA ARG A 182 5.04 -7.07 -0.79
C ARG A 182 4.82 -8.51 -1.24
N ALA A 183 5.80 -9.14 -1.87
CA ALA A 183 5.74 -10.52 -2.30
C ALA A 183 5.78 -11.50 -1.12
N LEU A 184 6.48 -11.16 -0.04
CA LEU A 184 6.62 -11.99 1.14
C LEU A 184 5.46 -11.82 2.15
N GLN A 185 4.83 -10.66 2.23
CA GLN A 185 3.73 -10.38 3.16
C GLN A 185 2.61 -11.43 3.16
N PRO A 186 2.10 -11.92 2.02
CA PRO A 186 0.98 -12.88 2.01
C PRO A 186 1.28 -14.18 2.74
N SER A 187 2.54 -14.64 2.71
CA SER A 187 2.93 -15.89 3.38
C SER A 187 2.89 -15.78 4.90
N PHE A 188 3.20 -14.62 5.46
CA PHE A 188 3.09 -14.36 6.90
C PHE A 188 1.62 -14.27 7.33
N PHE A 189 0.79 -13.56 6.57
CA PHE A 189 -0.64 -13.48 6.87
C PHE A 189 -1.36 -14.81 6.74
N ALA A 190 -1.01 -15.63 5.74
CA ALA A 190 -1.63 -16.92 5.51
C ALA A 190 -1.28 -17.95 6.60
N ARG A 191 -0.13 -17.83 7.25
CA ARG A 191 0.29 -18.67 8.38
C ARG A 191 -0.24 -18.21 9.73
N HIS A 192 -0.99 -17.09 9.79
CA HIS A 192 -1.39 -16.43 11.04
C HIS A 192 -0.22 -16.10 11.97
N ASP A 193 0.99 -16.05 11.43
CA ASP A 193 2.21 -15.73 12.17
C ASP A 193 2.47 -14.22 12.07
N THR A 194 1.95 -13.50 13.07
CA THR A 194 2.08 -12.02 13.17
C THR A 194 3.15 -11.60 14.19
N ARG A 195 4.02 -12.55 14.60
CA ARG A 195 5.10 -12.28 15.55
C ARG A 195 6.40 -11.95 14.85
#